data_7a10eed93b46ec3dd6d562532ff32e8a
#
_entry.id   7a10eed93b46ec3dd6d562532ff32e8a
#
_cell.length_a   1.000
_cell.length_b   1.000
_cell.length_c   1.000
_cell.angle_alpha   90.00
_cell.angle_beta   90.00
_cell.angle_gamma   90.00
#
_symmetry.space_group_name_H-M   'P 1'
#
loop_
_entity.id
_entity.type
_entity.pdbx_description
1 polymer ?
#
loop_
_entity_poly.entity_id
_entity_poly.type
_entity_poly.pdbx_seq_one_letter_code
_entity_poly.pdbx_strand_id
1 'polypeptide(L)'
;MRDWHIHLERGSYTVEWAEQFVRRAEKLEISEICLLEHSVRFFEFHPTFAQARAYNDYQQHWFDEKVQTARHLDEFKRFGDALRAKNYPVKIKLGLEICFFPQHADVIEQVTRDGYFDLLLGSVHWIDNWTFNQRKNQWQGRDVNALYRRYFELQNQAADSGLFDILAHPDLIRCFGFTPDFDLTEQYKTLCQKVKAQGMLLEMNGAKGPGLHPDFLAVAKACGVQFS
;
A
#
# COMPACT_ATOMS: atom_id res chain seq x y z
N MET A 1 12.97 -16.80 0.05
CA MET A 1 12.65 -15.35 0.25
C MET A 1 11.31 -15.07 -0.42
N ARG A 2 10.55 -14.06 0.04
CA ARG A 2 9.26 -13.66 -0.54
C ARG A 2 9.31 -12.17 -0.86
N ASP A 3 8.62 -11.75 -1.93
CA ASP A 3 8.43 -10.34 -2.27
C ASP A 3 6.94 -10.14 -2.61
N TRP A 4 6.22 -9.46 -1.74
CA TRP A 4 4.77 -9.33 -1.84
C TRP A 4 4.30 -7.93 -2.24
N HIS A 5 5.23 -7.08 -2.76
CA HIS A 5 4.86 -5.72 -3.17
C HIS A 5 5.50 -5.34 -4.52
N ILE A 6 5.02 -6.00 -5.60
CA ILE A 6 5.53 -5.79 -6.95
C ILE A 6 4.44 -5.22 -7.84
N HIS A 7 4.60 -3.96 -8.27
CA HIS A 7 3.68 -3.29 -9.18
C HIS A 7 3.92 -3.63 -10.64
N LEU A 8 2.82 -3.84 -11.38
CA LEU A 8 2.83 -4.07 -12.83
C LEU A 8 2.66 -2.80 -13.66
N GLU A 9 2.48 -1.65 -13.04
CA GLU A 9 2.02 -0.36 -13.60
C GLU A 9 2.81 0.16 -14.82
N ARG A 10 4.01 -0.36 -15.10
CA ARG A 10 4.84 0.05 -16.25
C ARG A 10 4.59 -0.75 -17.53
N GLY A 11 3.66 -1.69 -17.47
CA GLY A 11 3.32 -2.55 -18.61
C GLY A 11 1.83 -2.84 -18.70
N SER A 12 1.48 -3.62 -19.70
CA SER A 12 0.11 -4.11 -19.86
C SER A 12 -0.14 -5.35 -19.01
N TYR A 13 -1.41 -5.64 -18.71
CA TYR A 13 -1.80 -6.87 -18.01
C TYR A 13 -1.71 -8.07 -18.97
N THR A 14 -0.47 -8.48 -19.28
CA THR A 14 -0.18 -9.64 -20.13
C THR A 14 0.71 -10.63 -19.40
N VAL A 15 0.55 -11.89 -19.77
CA VAL A 15 1.36 -12.97 -19.19
C VAL A 15 2.84 -12.75 -19.47
N GLU A 16 3.19 -12.30 -20.68
CA GLU A 16 4.58 -12.02 -21.10
C GLU A 16 5.23 -10.92 -20.25
N TRP A 17 4.45 -9.91 -19.83
CA TRP A 17 4.93 -8.87 -18.90
C TRP A 17 5.19 -9.44 -17.51
N ALA A 18 4.24 -10.21 -16.98
CA ALA A 18 4.38 -10.86 -15.68
C ALA A 18 5.55 -11.85 -15.62
N GLU A 19 5.79 -12.58 -16.71
CA GLU A 19 6.90 -13.54 -16.79
C GLU A 19 8.29 -12.89 -16.66
N GLN A 20 8.44 -11.60 -16.91
CA GLN A 20 9.70 -10.89 -16.66
C GLN A 20 9.99 -10.82 -15.13
N PHE A 21 8.96 -10.60 -14.32
CA PHE A 21 9.07 -10.60 -12.86
C PHE A 21 9.34 -12.02 -12.34
N VAL A 22 8.67 -13.03 -12.90
CA VAL A 22 8.92 -14.44 -12.56
C VAL A 22 10.40 -14.81 -12.83
N ARG A 23 10.90 -14.54 -14.04
CA ARG A 23 12.32 -14.79 -14.39
C ARG A 23 13.29 -14.04 -13.48
N ARG A 24 12.92 -12.83 -13.05
CA ARG A 24 13.74 -12.07 -12.11
C ARG A 24 13.73 -12.67 -10.72
N ALA A 25 12.56 -13.11 -10.24
CA ALA A 25 12.40 -13.79 -8.97
C ALA A 25 13.21 -15.08 -8.92
N GLU A 26 13.17 -15.91 -9.97
CA GLU A 26 14.00 -17.11 -10.09
C GLU A 26 15.50 -16.82 -9.92
N LYS A 27 15.99 -15.81 -10.66
CA LYS A 27 17.41 -15.40 -10.58
C LYS A 27 17.83 -14.91 -9.20
N LEU A 28 16.89 -14.44 -8.40
CA LEU A 28 17.12 -13.94 -7.04
C LEU A 28 16.76 -14.96 -5.96
N GLU A 29 16.42 -16.20 -6.36
CA GLU A 29 15.99 -17.27 -5.46
C GLU A 29 14.79 -16.88 -4.58
N ILE A 30 13.91 -16.02 -5.13
CA ILE A 30 12.64 -15.66 -4.50
C ILE A 30 11.63 -16.76 -4.82
N SER A 31 11.09 -17.38 -3.79
CA SER A 31 10.17 -18.54 -3.93
C SER A 31 8.71 -18.14 -4.14
N GLU A 32 8.32 -16.93 -3.74
CA GLU A 32 6.95 -16.43 -3.85
C GLU A 32 6.96 -14.93 -4.09
N ILE A 33 6.15 -14.48 -5.07
CA ILE A 33 5.93 -13.06 -5.38
C ILE A 33 4.44 -12.74 -5.34
N CYS A 34 4.10 -11.49 -5.00
CA CYS A 34 2.76 -10.95 -5.22
C CYS A 34 2.82 -9.83 -6.25
N LEU A 35 2.13 -10.05 -7.37
CA LEU A 35 1.93 -9.04 -8.40
C LEU A 35 0.67 -8.25 -8.05
N LEU A 36 0.80 -6.95 -7.96
CA LEU A 36 -0.29 -6.08 -7.52
C LEU A 36 -0.33 -4.75 -8.28
N GLU A 37 -1.39 -4.01 -8.03
CA GLU A 37 -1.61 -2.67 -8.57
C GLU A 37 -2.16 -1.74 -7.49
N HIS A 38 -1.94 -0.45 -7.69
CA HIS A 38 -2.59 0.58 -6.88
C HIS A 38 -4.09 0.67 -7.17
N SER A 39 -4.90 0.81 -6.12
CA SER A 39 -6.36 0.94 -6.24
C SER A 39 -6.80 2.08 -7.17
N VAL A 40 -6.06 3.18 -7.25
CA VAL A 40 -6.35 4.30 -8.15
C VAL A 40 -6.35 3.93 -9.64
N ARG A 41 -5.78 2.79 -10.01
CA ARG A 41 -5.75 2.29 -11.38
C ARG A 41 -7.08 1.66 -11.82
N PHE A 42 -8.03 1.48 -10.90
CA PHE A 42 -9.31 0.81 -11.17
C PHE A 42 -10.49 1.75 -10.93
N PHE A 43 -11.40 1.82 -11.92
CA PHE A 43 -12.60 2.66 -11.86
C PHE A 43 -13.46 2.38 -10.63
N GLU A 44 -13.49 1.14 -10.16
CA GLU A 44 -14.28 0.71 -9.00
C GLU A 44 -13.84 1.38 -7.70
N PHE A 45 -12.58 1.82 -7.60
CA PHE A 45 -12.06 2.55 -6.44
C PHE A 45 -12.09 4.08 -6.61
N HIS A 46 -12.41 4.62 -7.78
CA HIS A 46 -12.39 6.07 -7.99
C HIS A 46 -13.28 6.87 -7.02
N PRO A 47 -14.46 6.35 -6.58
CA PRO A 47 -15.25 7.06 -5.57
C PRO A 47 -14.48 7.36 -4.29
N THR A 48 -13.53 6.51 -3.88
CA THR A 48 -12.72 6.73 -2.66
C THR A 48 -11.79 7.93 -2.76
N PHE A 49 -11.43 8.36 -3.97
CA PHE A 49 -10.53 9.47 -4.24
C PHE A 49 -11.24 10.81 -4.48
N ALA A 50 -12.58 10.87 -4.44
CA ALA A 50 -13.32 12.06 -4.83
C ALA A 50 -12.92 13.31 -4.03
N GLN A 51 -12.77 13.18 -2.71
CA GLN A 51 -12.39 14.30 -1.82
C GLN A 51 -10.90 14.65 -1.98
N ALA A 52 -10.03 13.66 -2.16
CA ALA A 52 -8.61 13.87 -2.42
C ALA A 52 -8.37 14.58 -3.76
N ARG A 53 -9.14 14.23 -4.81
CA ARG A 53 -9.14 14.92 -6.10
C ARG A 53 -9.55 16.39 -5.96
N ALA A 54 -10.58 16.68 -5.18
CA ALA A 54 -11.12 18.02 -5.00
C ALA A 54 -10.26 18.91 -4.07
N TYR A 55 -9.21 18.40 -3.46
CA TYR A 55 -8.43 19.12 -2.45
C TYR A 55 -7.65 20.32 -3.00
N ASN A 56 -7.02 20.20 -4.17
CA ASN A 56 -6.33 21.27 -4.88
C ASN A 56 -6.08 20.90 -6.36
N ASP A 57 -5.70 21.90 -7.17
CA ASP A 57 -5.48 21.74 -8.62
C ASP A 57 -4.42 20.66 -8.95
N TYR A 58 -3.37 20.57 -8.14
CA TYR A 58 -2.34 19.55 -8.33
C TYR A 58 -2.89 18.13 -8.20
N GLN A 59 -3.68 17.88 -7.16
CA GLN A 59 -4.26 16.55 -6.91
C GLN A 59 -5.36 16.22 -7.91
N GLN A 60 -6.13 17.24 -8.33
CA GLN A 60 -7.08 17.09 -9.43
C GLN A 60 -6.38 16.65 -10.71
N HIS A 61 -5.34 17.37 -11.12
CA HIS A 61 -4.57 17.04 -12.33
C HIS A 61 -3.94 15.65 -12.25
N TRP A 62 -3.31 15.33 -11.13
CA TRP A 62 -2.72 14.01 -10.89
C TRP A 62 -3.76 12.89 -11.03
N PHE A 63 -4.94 13.07 -10.45
CA PHE A 63 -6.02 12.08 -10.55
C PHE A 63 -6.55 11.96 -11.99
N ASP A 64 -6.74 13.08 -12.66
CA ASP A 64 -7.24 13.10 -14.04
C ASP A 64 -6.27 12.39 -15.02
N GLU A 65 -4.95 12.49 -14.78
CA GLU A 65 -3.95 11.69 -15.50
C GLU A 65 -4.10 10.17 -15.20
N LYS A 66 -4.38 9.80 -13.95
CA LYS A 66 -4.59 8.37 -13.59
C LYS A 66 -5.84 7.80 -14.23
N VAL A 67 -6.92 8.58 -14.31
CA VAL A 67 -8.18 8.17 -14.99
C VAL A 67 -7.94 7.81 -16.46
N GLN A 68 -7.06 8.53 -17.17
CA GLN A 68 -6.77 8.25 -18.59
C GLN A 68 -6.21 6.85 -18.84
N THR A 69 -5.58 6.26 -17.85
CA THR A 69 -4.97 4.92 -17.94
C THR A 69 -5.65 3.91 -17.01
N ALA A 70 -6.73 4.31 -16.36
CA ALA A 70 -7.50 3.43 -15.49
C ALA A 70 -8.21 2.34 -16.27
N ARG A 71 -8.49 1.23 -15.61
CA ARG A 71 -9.12 0.05 -16.17
C ARG A 71 -10.22 -0.45 -15.23
N HIS A 72 -11.04 -1.37 -15.72
CA HIS A 72 -11.93 -2.13 -14.87
C HIS A 72 -11.16 -3.24 -14.13
N LEU A 73 -11.52 -3.47 -12.89
CA LEU A 73 -10.91 -4.51 -12.05
C LEU A 73 -11.01 -5.91 -12.67
N ASP A 74 -12.09 -6.15 -13.43
CA ASP A 74 -12.28 -7.40 -14.16
C ASP A 74 -11.20 -7.67 -15.21
N GLU A 75 -10.56 -6.63 -15.77
CA GLU A 75 -9.44 -6.84 -16.69
C GLU A 75 -8.22 -7.40 -15.95
N PHE A 76 -7.96 -6.90 -14.75
CA PHE A 76 -6.89 -7.40 -13.89
C PHE A 76 -7.19 -8.81 -13.38
N LYS A 77 -8.46 -9.11 -13.07
CA LYS A 77 -8.88 -10.46 -12.69
C LYS A 77 -8.70 -11.46 -13.84
N ARG A 78 -9.15 -11.13 -15.06
CA ARG A 78 -8.91 -11.99 -16.25
C ARG A 78 -7.44 -12.24 -16.52
N PHE A 79 -6.59 -11.24 -16.36
CA PHE A 79 -5.15 -11.41 -16.43
C PHE A 79 -4.65 -12.36 -15.35
N GLY A 80 -5.14 -12.21 -14.12
CA GLY A 80 -4.83 -13.11 -13.02
C GLY A 80 -5.20 -14.56 -13.27
N ASP A 81 -6.37 -14.79 -13.84
CA ASP A 81 -6.83 -16.13 -14.23
C ASP A 81 -5.90 -16.75 -15.28
N ALA A 82 -5.46 -15.96 -16.26
CA ALA A 82 -4.51 -16.41 -17.27
C ALA A 82 -3.12 -16.78 -16.66
N LEU A 83 -2.69 -16.06 -15.62
CA LEU A 83 -1.47 -16.43 -14.87
C LEU A 83 -1.66 -17.69 -14.04
N ARG A 84 -2.78 -17.83 -13.33
CA ARG A 84 -3.08 -19.00 -12.49
C ARG A 84 -3.24 -20.28 -13.32
N ALA A 85 -3.62 -20.16 -14.59
CA ALA A 85 -3.71 -21.29 -15.52
C ALA A 85 -2.35 -21.86 -15.93
N LYS A 86 -1.25 -21.15 -15.67
CA LYS A 86 0.11 -21.58 -15.99
C LYS A 86 0.82 -22.17 -14.77
N ASN A 87 1.83 -22.97 -15.01
CA ASN A 87 2.69 -23.53 -13.98
C ASN A 87 4.03 -22.80 -13.99
N TYR A 88 4.39 -22.19 -12.87
CA TYR A 88 5.64 -21.47 -12.68
C TYR A 88 6.46 -22.07 -11.53
N PRO A 89 7.80 -22.00 -11.59
CA PRO A 89 8.66 -22.45 -10.48
C PRO A 89 8.59 -21.51 -9.27
N VAL A 90 8.15 -20.27 -9.46
CA VAL A 90 7.89 -19.27 -8.42
C VAL A 90 6.40 -19.24 -8.15
N LYS A 91 6.00 -19.29 -6.88
CA LYS A 91 4.59 -19.12 -6.51
C LYS A 91 4.16 -17.69 -6.75
N ILE A 92 3.11 -17.50 -7.54
CA ILE A 92 2.54 -16.18 -7.85
C ILE A 92 1.27 -15.97 -7.05
N LYS A 93 1.21 -14.86 -6.34
CA LYS A 93 0.02 -14.29 -5.74
C LYS A 93 -0.44 -13.07 -6.54
N LEU A 94 -1.71 -12.74 -6.44
CA LEU A 94 -2.31 -11.53 -6.97
C LEU A 94 -2.86 -10.69 -5.83
N GLY A 95 -2.60 -9.40 -5.85
CA GLY A 95 -3.02 -8.50 -4.79
C GLY A 95 -3.38 -7.11 -5.26
N LEU A 96 -3.80 -6.29 -4.31
CA LEU A 96 -4.04 -4.87 -4.49
C LEU A 96 -3.32 -4.08 -3.40
N GLU A 97 -2.71 -2.94 -3.77
CA GLU A 97 -2.36 -1.91 -2.81
C GLU A 97 -3.47 -0.86 -2.80
N ILE A 98 -4.19 -0.78 -1.69
CA ILE A 98 -5.39 0.03 -1.55
C ILE A 98 -5.09 1.23 -0.67
N CYS A 99 -5.27 2.44 -1.23
CA CYS A 99 -5.24 3.66 -0.43
C CYS A 99 -6.42 3.66 0.54
N PHE A 100 -6.11 3.70 1.83
CA PHE A 100 -7.12 3.70 2.87
C PHE A 100 -7.65 5.11 3.14
N PHE A 101 -8.95 5.25 2.97
CA PHE A 101 -9.72 6.43 3.37
C PHE A 101 -10.80 5.94 4.34
N PRO A 102 -10.75 6.30 5.63
CA PRO A 102 -11.67 5.76 6.64
C PRO A 102 -13.15 5.88 6.29
N GLN A 103 -13.52 6.99 5.65
CA GLN A 103 -14.89 7.27 5.22
C GLN A 103 -15.36 6.43 4.02
N HIS A 104 -14.49 5.62 3.43
CA HIS A 104 -14.78 4.78 2.27
C HIS A 104 -14.40 3.30 2.51
N ALA A 105 -14.35 2.88 3.77
CA ALA A 105 -14.05 1.49 4.13
C ALA A 105 -15.09 0.52 3.54
N ASP A 106 -16.36 0.93 3.48
CA ASP A 106 -17.47 0.19 2.89
C ASP A 106 -17.27 -0.06 1.37
N VAL A 107 -16.73 0.93 0.65
CA VAL A 107 -16.42 0.77 -0.79
C VAL A 107 -15.31 -0.26 -0.96
N ILE A 108 -14.27 -0.22 -0.12
CA ILE A 108 -13.17 -1.18 -0.18
C ILE A 108 -13.71 -2.59 0.06
N GLU A 109 -14.49 -2.78 1.12
CA GLU A 109 -15.11 -4.06 1.45
C GLU A 109 -16.00 -4.57 0.28
N GLN A 110 -16.84 -3.70 -0.28
CA GLN A 110 -17.72 -4.06 -1.39
C GLN A 110 -16.94 -4.52 -2.63
N VAL A 111 -15.84 -3.83 -2.98
CA VAL A 111 -15.05 -4.13 -4.18
C VAL A 111 -14.24 -5.41 -4.02
N THR A 112 -13.80 -5.72 -2.80
CA THR A 112 -12.92 -6.87 -2.51
C THR A 112 -13.65 -8.10 -1.95
N ARG A 113 -14.95 -8.00 -1.70
CA ARG A 113 -15.76 -9.02 -0.99
C ARG A 113 -15.81 -10.40 -1.64
N ASP A 114 -15.50 -10.51 -2.92
CA ASP A 114 -15.51 -11.80 -3.65
C ASP A 114 -14.31 -12.69 -3.33
N GLY A 115 -13.34 -12.17 -2.55
CA GLY A 115 -12.16 -12.92 -2.11
C GLY A 115 -11.24 -13.35 -3.26
N TYR A 116 -11.29 -12.65 -4.40
CA TYR A 116 -10.48 -13.00 -5.57
C TYR A 116 -8.97 -12.84 -5.34
N PHE A 117 -8.58 -11.80 -4.59
CA PHE A 117 -7.18 -11.46 -4.35
C PHE A 117 -6.58 -12.28 -3.21
N ASP A 118 -5.33 -12.72 -3.42
CA ASP A 118 -4.58 -13.49 -2.43
C ASP A 118 -4.06 -12.61 -1.28
N LEU A 119 -3.83 -11.32 -1.54
CA LEU A 119 -3.36 -10.32 -0.57
C LEU A 119 -3.94 -8.95 -0.83
N LEU A 120 -4.38 -8.28 0.23
CA LEU A 120 -4.77 -6.88 0.23
C LEU A 120 -3.81 -6.09 1.12
N LEU A 121 -3.11 -5.13 0.51
CA LEU A 121 -2.19 -4.24 1.19
C LEU A 121 -2.88 -2.91 1.47
N GLY A 122 -3.01 -2.53 2.73
CA GLY A 122 -3.55 -1.23 3.14
C GLY A 122 -2.44 -0.19 3.20
N SER A 123 -2.60 0.91 2.48
CA SER A 123 -1.62 1.99 2.46
C SER A 123 -2.24 3.34 2.83
N VAL A 124 -1.47 4.17 3.55
CA VAL A 124 -1.83 5.56 3.83
C VAL A 124 -0.92 6.47 3.02
N HIS A 125 -1.44 6.99 1.91
CA HIS A 125 -0.77 7.97 1.04
C HIS A 125 -1.34 9.39 1.21
N TRP A 126 -2.43 9.52 1.96
CA TRP A 126 -3.21 10.73 2.10
C TRP A 126 -3.49 11.01 3.57
N ILE A 127 -3.23 12.24 4.01
CA ILE A 127 -3.60 12.74 5.35
C ILE A 127 -4.72 13.75 5.15
N ASP A 128 -5.95 13.39 5.59
CA ASP A 128 -7.14 14.23 5.43
C ASP A 128 -7.27 14.79 4.00
N ASN A 129 -7.23 13.88 3.02
CA ASN A 129 -7.30 14.15 1.58
C ASN A 129 -6.10 14.88 0.95
N TRP A 130 -5.06 15.22 1.71
CA TRP A 130 -3.82 15.77 1.18
C TRP A 130 -2.76 14.67 0.98
N THR A 131 -2.15 14.62 -0.23
CA THR A 131 -1.03 13.70 -0.50
C THR A 131 0.28 14.24 0.05
N PHE A 132 0.91 13.49 0.95
CA PHE A 132 2.14 13.92 1.61
C PHE A 132 3.42 13.40 0.94
N ASN A 133 3.32 12.34 0.11
CA ASN A 133 4.46 11.58 -0.41
C ASN A 133 4.82 11.86 -1.86
N GLN A 134 4.10 12.77 -2.54
CA GLN A 134 4.32 13.04 -3.96
C GLN A 134 5.28 14.20 -4.21
N ARG A 135 5.24 15.30 -3.43
CA ARG A 135 6.07 16.48 -3.62
C ARG A 135 6.55 17.08 -2.30
N LYS A 136 7.87 17.19 -2.13
CA LYS A 136 8.51 17.75 -0.92
C LYS A 136 8.08 19.20 -0.64
N ASN A 137 7.94 20.04 -1.68
CA ASN A 137 7.58 21.45 -1.51
C ASN A 137 6.19 21.67 -0.93
N GLN A 138 5.29 20.69 -1.01
CA GLN A 138 3.94 20.79 -0.43
C GLN A 138 3.94 20.70 1.11
N TRP A 139 5.07 20.35 1.73
CA TRP A 139 5.24 20.34 3.17
C TRP A 139 5.53 21.74 3.75
N GLN A 140 5.87 22.71 2.90
CA GLN A 140 6.20 24.06 3.35
C GLN A 140 5.03 24.70 4.11
N GLY A 141 5.32 25.22 5.32
CA GLY A 141 4.33 25.86 6.19
C GLY A 141 3.36 24.91 6.91
N ARG A 142 3.55 23.58 6.80
CA ARG A 142 2.70 22.62 7.50
C ARG A 142 3.26 22.28 8.88
N ASP A 143 2.37 22.01 9.81
CA ASP A 143 2.71 21.49 11.14
C ASP A 143 3.09 19.99 11.03
N VAL A 144 4.40 19.72 11.05
CA VAL A 144 4.95 18.36 10.95
C VAL A 144 4.45 17.48 12.10
N ASN A 145 4.37 18.03 13.32
CA ASN A 145 3.92 17.29 14.49
C ASN A 145 2.46 16.83 14.37
N ALA A 146 1.59 17.73 13.94
CA ALA A 146 0.19 17.40 13.70
C ALA A 146 0.03 16.36 12.59
N LEU A 147 0.80 16.48 11.49
CA LEU A 147 0.79 15.52 10.40
C LEU A 147 1.22 14.12 10.84
N TYR A 148 2.26 14.00 11.67
CA TYR A 148 2.69 12.69 12.18
C TYR A 148 1.65 12.06 13.11
N ARG A 149 1.05 12.83 14.03
CA ARG A 149 -0.05 12.33 14.88
C ARG A 149 -1.20 11.80 14.01
N ARG A 150 -1.64 12.61 13.05
CA ARG A 150 -2.74 12.25 12.17
C ARG A 150 -2.43 11.05 11.27
N TYR A 151 -1.20 10.96 10.76
CA TYR A 151 -0.77 9.80 9.98
C TYR A 151 -0.86 8.51 10.77
N PHE A 152 -0.38 8.46 12.01
CA PHE A 152 -0.46 7.27 12.84
C PHE A 152 -1.89 6.97 13.29
N GLU A 153 -2.76 7.95 13.45
CA GLU A 153 -4.20 7.72 13.64
C GLU A 153 -4.81 7.00 12.43
N LEU A 154 -4.50 7.43 11.21
CA LEU A 154 -4.97 6.79 9.98
C LEU A 154 -4.41 5.38 9.81
N GLN A 155 -3.13 5.15 10.13
CA GLN A 155 -2.54 3.81 10.15
C GLN A 155 -3.23 2.89 11.15
N ASN A 156 -3.56 3.41 12.34
CA ASN A 156 -4.31 2.67 13.34
C ASN A 156 -5.72 2.32 12.87
N GLN A 157 -6.41 3.25 12.18
CA GLN A 157 -7.75 3.01 11.62
C GLN A 157 -7.69 1.98 10.48
N ALA A 158 -6.64 2.02 9.63
CA ALA A 158 -6.41 1.01 8.61
C ALA A 158 -6.21 -0.38 9.24
N ALA A 159 -5.41 -0.48 10.30
CA ALA A 159 -5.21 -1.74 11.01
C ALA A 159 -6.51 -2.24 11.67
N ASP A 160 -7.27 -1.36 12.31
CA ASP A 160 -8.54 -1.71 12.98
C ASP A 160 -9.67 -2.10 12.01
N SER A 161 -9.57 -1.72 10.73
CA SER A 161 -10.63 -1.96 9.74
C SER A 161 -10.88 -3.43 9.44
N GLY A 162 -9.86 -4.29 9.63
CA GLY A 162 -9.93 -5.71 9.28
C GLY A 162 -9.96 -5.98 7.77
N LEU A 163 -9.68 -4.97 6.93
CA LEU A 163 -9.77 -5.07 5.48
C LEU A 163 -8.49 -5.58 4.81
N PHE A 164 -7.36 -5.62 5.53
CA PHE A 164 -6.05 -5.82 4.93
C PHE A 164 -5.27 -6.96 5.58
N ASP A 165 -4.46 -7.64 4.76
CA ASP A 165 -3.52 -8.66 5.21
C ASP A 165 -2.18 -8.05 5.62
N ILE A 166 -1.79 -6.96 4.96
CA ILE A 166 -0.50 -6.29 5.15
C ILE A 166 -0.73 -4.79 5.31
N LEU A 167 -0.08 -4.18 6.30
CA LEU A 167 0.04 -2.73 6.39
C LEU A 167 1.28 -2.30 5.62
N ALA A 168 1.06 -1.67 4.45
CA ALA A 168 2.11 -1.31 3.50
C ALA A 168 2.92 -0.10 4.00
N HIS A 169 4.25 -0.14 3.82
CA HIS A 169 5.21 0.94 4.11
C HIS A 169 4.78 1.90 5.23
N PRO A 170 4.56 1.41 6.46
CA PRO A 170 3.91 2.17 7.54
C PRO A 170 4.74 3.37 8.06
N ASP A 171 5.95 3.55 7.55
CA ASP A 171 6.85 4.67 7.86
C ASP A 171 7.01 5.66 6.68
N LEU A 172 6.14 5.57 5.67
CA LEU A 172 6.23 6.37 4.44
C LEU A 172 6.18 7.87 4.67
N ILE A 173 5.60 8.34 5.77
CA ILE A 173 5.55 9.76 6.11
C ILE A 173 6.95 10.39 6.20
N ARG A 174 8.00 9.59 6.41
CA ARG A 174 9.40 10.04 6.49
C ARG A 174 10.05 10.26 5.11
N CYS A 175 9.35 10.00 4.01
CA CYS A 175 9.89 9.93 2.65
C CYS A 175 10.68 11.18 2.20
N PHE A 176 10.41 12.36 2.77
CA PHE A 176 11.12 13.61 2.45
C PHE A 176 12.04 14.10 3.59
N GLY A 177 12.22 13.31 4.65
CA GLY A 177 13.13 13.62 5.77
C GLY A 177 12.57 14.61 6.78
N PHE A 178 11.29 14.96 6.71
CA PHE A 178 10.64 15.70 7.79
C PHE A 178 10.43 14.78 8.99
N THR A 179 10.74 15.27 10.19
CA THR A 179 10.62 14.51 11.45
C THR A 179 9.89 15.36 12.49
N PRO A 180 9.06 14.74 13.33
CA PRO A 180 8.46 15.46 14.45
C PRO A 180 9.50 15.76 15.54
N ASP A 181 9.18 16.66 16.45
CA ASP A 181 10.01 17.02 17.61
C ASP A 181 9.65 16.24 18.88
N PHE A 182 8.84 15.20 18.75
CA PHE A 182 8.43 14.31 19.84
C PHE A 182 8.78 12.86 19.55
N ASP A 183 8.87 12.04 20.61
CA ASP A 183 9.14 10.62 20.53
C ASP A 183 7.93 9.85 19.94
N LEU A 184 8.19 8.98 18.95
CA LEU A 184 7.20 8.18 18.26
C LEU A 184 7.01 6.77 18.86
N THR A 185 7.69 6.44 19.95
CA THR A 185 7.70 5.09 20.54
C THR A 185 6.28 4.59 20.85
N GLU A 186 5.44 5.43 21.44
CA GLU A 186 4.06 5.05 21.77
C GLU A 186 3.17 4.89 20.53
N GLN A 187 3.38 5.72 19.48
CA GLN A 187 2.68 5.57 18.20
C GLN A 187 3.06 4.24 17.53
N TYR A 188 4.34 3.91 17.48
CA TYR A 188 4.83 2.64 16.95
C TYR A 188 4.26 1.45 17.72
N LYS A 189 4.29 1.51 19.05
CA LYS A 189 3.79 0.46 19.92
C LYS A 189 2.30 0.21 19.73
N THR A 190 1.50 1.29 19.72
CA THR A 190 0.05 1.21 19.51
C THR A 190 -0.27 0.57 18.16
N LEU A 191 0.40 1.02 17.08
CA LEU A 191 0.20 0.46 15.75
C LEU A 191 0.59 -1.02 15.69
N CYS A 192 1.75 -1.39 16.24
CA CYS A 192 2.22 -2.77 16.29
C CYS A 192 1.25 -3.69 17.04
N GLN A 193 0.68 -3.22 18.15
CA GLN A 193 -0.31 -3.99 18.92
C GLN A 193 -1.56 -4.25 18.09
N LYS A 194 -2.05 -3.26 17.34
CA LYS A 194 -3.22 -3.40 16.45
C LYS A 194 -2.95 -4.35 15.28
N VAL A 195 -1.85 -4.15 14.56
CA VAL A 195 -1.41 -5.03 13.48
C VAL A 195 -1.35 -6.49 13.96
N LYS A 196 -0.74 -6.72 15.12
CA LYS A 196 -0.66 -8.06 15.71
C LYS A 196 -2.03 -8.62 16.12
N ALA A 197 -2.88 -7.79 16.73
CA ALA A 197 -4.21 -8.22 17.18
C ALA A 197 -5.10 -8.64 15.99
N GLN A 198 -4.92 -8.02 14.83
CA GLN A 198 -5.63 -8.35 13.59
C GLN A 198 -4.96 -9.49 12.79
N GLY A 199 -3.82 -10.02 13.24
CA GLY A 199 -3.08 -11.04 12.49
C GLY A 199 -2.45 -10.53 11.19
N MET A 200 -2.37 -9.21 11.01
CA MET A 200 -1.76 -8.58 9.85
C MET A 200 -0.23 -8.67 9.89
N LEU A 201 0.39 -8.48 8.73
CA LEU A 201 1.82 -8.28 8.60
C LEU A 201 2.16 -6.78 8.51
N LEU A 202 3.35 -6.43 8.99
CA LEU A 202 3.93 -5.10 8.81
C LEU A 202 4.96 -5.16 7.69
N GLU A 203 4.84 -4.32 6.68
CA GLU A 203 5.77 -4.35 5.56
C GLU A 203 7.12 -3.72 5.92
N MET A 204 8.21 -4.38 5.48
CA MET A 204 9.57 -3.82 5.43
C MET A 204 9.91 -3.44 3.98
N ASN A 205 9.44 -2.27 3.53
CA ASN A 205 9.64 -1.82 2.15
C ASN A 205 11.04 -1.24 1.94
N GLY A 206 11.84 -1.94 1.12
CA GLY A 206 13.21 -1.53 0.79
C GLY A 206 13.35 -0.59 -0.41
N ALA A 207 12.26 -0.17 -1.07
CA ALA A 207 12.31 0.57 -2.33
C ALA A 207 12.96 1.97 -2.23
N LYS A 208 12.91 2.60 -1.06
CA LYS A 208 13.45 3.96 -0.82
C LYS A 208 14.39 4.04 0.39
N GLY A 209 14.98 2.93 0.80
CA GLY A 209 15.89 2.92 1.96
C GLY A 209 15.90 1.59 2.71
N PRO A 210 16.40 1.59 3.94
CA PRO A 210 16.61 0.36 4.73
C PRO A 210 15.33 -0.27 5.32
N GLY A 211 14.17 0.03 4.78
CA GLY A 211 12.88 -0.42 5.33
C GLY A 211 12.36 0.52 6.43
N LEU A 212 11.89 -0.04 7.53
CA LEU A 212 11.40 0.74 8.68
C LEU A 212 12.53 1.52 9.37
N HIS A 213 12.20 2.67 9.94
CA HIS A 213 13.11 3.39 10.83
C HIS A 213 13.62 2.46 11.95
N PRO A 214 14.89 2.53 12.35
CA PRO A 214 15.47 1.61 13.34
C PRO A 214 14.65 1.50 14.63
N ASP A 215 14.18 2.65 15.16
CA ASP A 215 13.38 2.66 16.40
C ASP A 215 12.01 1.98 16.19
N PHE A 216 11.38 2.19 15.02
CA PHE A 216 10.13 1.51 14.69
C PHE A 216 10.36 0.00 14.58
N LEU A 217 11.42 -0.43 13.89
CA LEU A 217 11.78 -1.82 13.76
C LEU A 217 12.05 -2.47 15.14
N ALA A 218 12.75 -1.76 16.04
CA ALA A 218 13.00 -2.25 17.39
C ALA A 218 11.70 -2.46 18.17
N VAL A 219 10.78 -1.49 18.12
CA VAL A 219 9.46 -1.60 18.77
C VAL A 219 8.63 -2.73 18.14
N ALA A 220 8.61 -2.85 16.82
CA ALA A 220 7.85 -3.88 16.13
C ALA A 220 8.34 -5.30 16.49
N LYS A 221 9.67 -5.51 16.56
CA LYS A 221 10.26 -6.75 17.04
C LYS A 221 9.90 -7.05 18.50
N ALA A 222 9.98 -6.04 19.38
CA ALA A 222 9.60 -6.19 20.79
C ALA A 222 8.11 -6.55 20.97
N CYS A 223 7.23 -6.04 20.12
CA CYS A 223 5.81 -6.38 20.10
C CYS A 223 5.54 -7.76 19.50
N GLY A 224 6.51 -8.39 18.83
CA GLY A 224 6.36 -9.68 18.17
C GLY A 224 5.46 -9.62 16.93
N VAL A 225 5.52 -8.52 16.18
CA VAL A 225 4.83 -8.37 14.88
C VAL A 225 5.55 -9.22 13.84
N GLN A 226 4.78 -9.83 12.93
CA GLN A 226 5.33 -10.51 11.77
C GLN A 226 5.52 -9.53 10.60
N PHE A 227 6.54 -9.78 9.78
CA PHE A 227 6.89 -8.92 8.65
C PHE A 227 6.63 -9.59 7.30
N SER A 228 6.34 -8.78 6.30
CA SER A 228 6.34 -9.15 4.88
C SER A 228 7.54 -8.56 4.18
#